data_6583feef3adb02573c238e6eb6adae22
#
_entry.id   6583feef3adb02573c238e6eb6adae22
#
_cell.length_a   1.000
_cell.length_b   1.000
_cell.length_c   1.000
_cell.angle_alpha   90.00
_cell.angle_beta   90.00
_cell.angle_gamma   90.00
#
_symmetry.space_group_name_H-M   'P 1'
#
loop_
_entity.id
_entity.type
_entity.pdbx_description
1 polymer ?
#
loop_
_entity_poly.entity_id
_entity_poly.type
_entity_poly.pdbx_seq_one_letter_code
_entity_poly.pdbx_strand_id
1 'polypeptide(L)'
;MCAKDVRSKAVQFNLMGMPPIVIFNNLVGLLFSIAYFYQMIYMVISLVKGNVRLPKAKVRHRYAYFIAAHNEEAVIANLVESILTQDYPSELIDCFVVADACTDQTAARAREAGAIVYERNDLARKGKSWVMDYGFDRILNEYGDIYDAFDMGYLVCTSYRNSKNFDSSWVSAASALWYIREARFLNNVRMMAGTSCAISGSGWLVSSKIVRGMHGWDFHTLTEDIQFSTFCAIHNIQIGYAPAEFFDEQPVTFKASWVQRMRWTKGFYQIFFSYGSDLVKAVLQGRFAAYDMLMTIAPGILLTLLSAFVNLSYLLIGTMSHGFIATAAELRMAVGSLVMLVIGAYFTFFCMGLLTTVVERKHIHASKLRIFTNLFTFPIFMLSYIPIGVAAFFKKVEWVPTKHDIAVKFDEVIKAGN
;
A
#
# COMPACT_ATOMS: atom_id res chain seq x y z
N MET A 1 5.75 17.72 -60.36
CA MET A 1 6.43 18.60 -59.43
C MET A 1 5.48 18.76 -58.25
N CYS A 2 5.60 18.26 -57.11
CA CYS A 2 6.69 17.92 -56.25
C CYS A 2 6.12 17.15 -55.04
N ALA A 3 6.06 15.81 -55.08
CA ALA A 3 5.69 14.99 -53.93
C ALA A 3 6.94 14.48 -53.13
N LYS A 4 8.13 14.86 -53.60
CA LYS A 4 9.41 14.44 -52.98
C LYS A 4 9.92 15.36 -51.88
N ASP A 5 9.45 16.62 -51.82
CA ASP A 5 10.00 17.61 -50.88
C ASP A 5 9.34 17.62 -49.47
N VAL A 6 8.18 17.00 -49.33
CA VAL A 6 7.51 16.94 -48.00
C VAL A 6 8.14 15.87 -47.09
N ARG A 7 8.84 14.87 -47.68
CA ARG A 7 9.52 13.82 -46.89
C ARG A 7 10.75 14.31 -46.13
N SER A 8 11.41 15.40 -46.55
CA SER A 8 12.67 15.83 -45.93
C SER A 8 12.52 16.68 -44.66
N LYS A 9 11.33 17.27 -44.43
CA LYS A 9 11.12 18.16 -43.28
C LYS A 9 10.55 17.50 -42.01
N ALA A 10 10.00 16.29 -42.10
CA ALA A 10 9.47 15.57 -40.96
C ALA A 10 10.54 14.72 -40.22
N VAL A 11 11.74 14.59 -40.76
CA VAL A 11 12.81 13.69 -40.25
C VAL A 11 13.84 14.44 -39.38
N GLN A 12 13.74 15.76 -39.22
CA GLN A 12 14.80 16.56 -38.60
C GLN A 12 14.73 16.74 -37.07
N PHE A 13 13.93 15.95 -36.33
CA PHE A 13 14.01 15.89 -34.86
C PHE A 13 14.52 14.52 -34.41
N ASN A 14 15.76 14.21 -34.76
CA ASN A 14 16.43 13.00 -34.36
C ASN A 14 17.65 13.29 -33.50
N LEU A 15 17.46 13.52 -32.19
CA LEU A 15 18.55 13.45 -31.24
C LEU A 15 19.09 12.02 -31.27
N MET A 16 20.25 11.78 -31.88
CA MET A 16 20.97 10.50 -31.98
C MET A 16 20.44 9.45 -32.95
N GLY A 17 19.60 9.77 -33.95
CA GLY A 17 19.10 8.76 -34.90
C GLY A 17 18.03 7.83 -34.34
N MET A 18 17.47 8.11 -33.15
CA MET A 18 16.40 7.30 -32.53
C MET A 18 15.00 7.82 -32.90
N PRO A 19 14.01 6.93 -33.10
CA PRO A 19 12.62 7.35 -33.24
C PRO A 19 12.12 8.12 -32.01
N PRO A 20 11.23 9.12 -32.19
CA PRO A 20 10.69 9.92 -31.07
C PRO A 20 10.08 9.08 -29.93
N ILE A 21 9.46 7.95 -30.27
CA ILE A 21 8.86 7.05 -29.27
C ILE A 21 9.91 6.37 -28.39
N VAL A 22 11.08 6.03 -28.95
CA VAL A 22 12.18 5.44 -28.16
C VAL A 22 12.76 6.50 -27.21
N ILE A 23 12.91 7.74 -27.68
CA ILE A 23 13.33 8.86 -26.83
C ILE A 23 12.31 9.06 -25.69
N PHE A 24 11.01 9.08 -26.01
CA PHE A 24 9.94 9.19 -25.02
C PHE A 24 10.02 8.06 -23.97
N ASN A 25 10.15 6.80 -24.39
CA ASN A 25 10.26 5.65 -23.46
C ASN A 25 11.49 5.75 -22.56
N ASN A 26 12.64 6.18 -23.10
CA ASN A 26 13.85 6.41 -22.33
C ASN A 26 13.68 7.54 -21.31
N LEU A 27 13.00 8.65 -21.70
CA LEU A 27 12.68 9.74 -20.79
C LEU A 27 11.74 9.30 -19.66
N VAL A 28 10.71 8.52 -19.97
CA VAL A 28 9.82 7.94 -18.95
C VAL A 28 10.62 7.08 -17.97
N GLY A 29 11.49 6.18 -18.48
CA GLY A 29 12.37 5.36 -17.63
C GLY A 29 13.31 6.21 -16.75
N LEU A 30 13.88 7.27 -17.29
CA LEU A 30 14.72 8.20 -16.55
C LEU A 30 13.93 8.94 -15.45
N LEU A 31 12.74 9.44 -15.76
CA LEU A 31 11.86 10.11 -14.79
C LEU A 31 11.48 9.17 -13.65
N PHE A 32 11.13 7.91 -13.94
CA PHE A 32 10.92 6.90 -12.91
C PHE A 32 12.16 6.70 -12.03
N SER A 33 13.32 6.56 -12.66
CA SER A 33 14.58 6.35 -11.94
C SER A 33 14.89 7.51 -11.01
N ILE A 34 14.74 8.75 -11.46
CA ILE A 34 14.97 9.95 -10.64
C ILE A 34 13.94 10.03 -9.50
N ALA A 35 12.64 9.86 -9.82
CA ALA A 35 11.56 9.99 -8.84
C ALA A 35 11.68 8.97 -7.70
N TYR A 36 12.14 7.76 -7.99
CA TYR A 36 12.24 6.68 -7.01
C TYR A 36 13.67 6.38 -6.54
N PHE A 37 14.67 7.18 -6.94
CA PHE A 37 16.07 6.98 -6.54
C PHE A 37 16.26 6.97 -5.01
N TYR A 38 15.48 7.77 -4.28
CA TYR A 38 15.53 7.80 -2.82
C TYR A 38 15.20 6.43 -2.18
N GLN A 39 14.38 5.59 -2.84
CA GLN A 39 14.10 4.24 -2.33
C GLN A 39 15.31 3.31 -2.45
N MET A 40 16.21 3.54 -3.41
CA MET A 40 17.50 2.86 -3.46
C MET A 40 18.37 3.26 -2.27
N ILE A 41 18.38 4.56 -1.92
CA ILE A 41 19.07 5.05 -0.71
C ILE A 41 18.45 4.40 0.54
N TYR A 42 17.13 4.30 0.62
CA TYR A 42 16.46 3.61 1.71
C TYR A 42 16.88 2.14 1.83
N MET A 43 16.97 1.41 0.71
CA MET A 43 17.45 0.03 0.73
C MET A 43 18.87 -0.07 1.30
N VAL A 44 19.79 0.81 0.88
CA VAL A 44 21.16 0.84 1.39
C VAL A 44 21.19 1.15 2.89
N ILE A 45 20.44 2.16 3.35
CA ILE A 45 20.34 2.49 4.79
C ILE A 45 19.82 1.30 5.59
N SER A 46 18.79 0.62 5.09
CA SER A 46 18.23 -0.56 5.73
C SER A 46 19.21 -1.71 5.85
N LEU A 47 20.01 -1.96 4.81
CA LEU A 47 21.02 -3.00 4.81
C LEU A 47 22.18 -2.70 5.78
N VAL A 48 22.60 -1.44 5.85
CA VAL A 48 23.72 -1.03 6.70
C VAL A 48 23.31 -0.90 8.17
N LYS A 49 22.16 -0.27 8.46
CA LYS A 49 21.73 0.02 9.84
C LYS A 49 20.86 -1.06 10.46
N GLY A 50 20.26 -1.95 9.65
CA GLY A 50 19.34 -2.98 10.12
C GLY A 50 17.96 -2.44 10.51
N ASN A 51 17.37 -3.00 11.56
CA ASN A 51 16.07 -2.56 12.08
C ASN A 51 16.24 -1.41 13.08
N VAL A 52 15.26 -0.50 13.09
CA VAL A 52 15.15 0.53 14.12
C VAL A 52 15.09 -0.14 15.50
N ARG A 53 15.82 0.45 16.45
CA ARG A 53 15.80 0.03 17.85
C ARG A 53 15.05 1.08 18.65
N LEU A 54 13.93 0.68 19.22
CA LEU A 54 13.17 1.55 20.10
C LEU A 54 13.74 1.48 21.53
N PRO A 55 13.77 2.60 22.27
CA PRO A 55 14.13 2.57 23.68
C PRO A 55 13.08 1.80 24.46
N LYS A 56 13.43 1.34 25.67
CA LYS A 56 12.44 0.77 26.58
C LYS A 56 11.42 1.84 26.98
N ALA A 57 10.14 1.45 26.98
CA ALA A 57 9.05 2.30 27.43
C ALA A 57 9.28 2.73 28.89
N LYS A 58 9.03 4.01 29.18
CA LYS A 58 9.15 4.60 30.53
C LYS A 58 7.81 4.60 31.24
N VAL A 59 6.73 4.70 30.50
CA VAL A 59 5.36 4.79 31.00
C VAL A 59 4.54 3.68 30.34
N ARG A 60 3.58 3.14 31.09
CA ARG A 60 2.57 2.24 30.56
C ARG A 60 1.33 3.07 30.22
N HIS A 61 0.94 3.04 28.95
CA HIS A 61 -0.24 3.75 28.45
C HIS A 61 -1.45 2.82 28.44
N ARG A 62 -2.65 3.38 28.48
CA ARG A 62 -3.88 2.64 28.23
C ARG A 62 -4.19 2.66 26.74
N TYR A 63 -4.53 1.50 26.18
CA TYR A 63 -4.80 1.32 24.76
C TYR A 63 -6.23 0.85 24.52
N ALA A 64 -6.91 1.49 23.57
CA ALA A 64 -8.12 0.99 22.95
C ALA A 64 -7.74 0.27 21.65
N TYR A 65 -7.90 -1.03 21.60
CA TYR A 65 -7.85 -1.78 20.35
C TYR A 65 -9.18 -1.64 19.64
N PHE A 66 -9.18 -1.10 18.44
CA PHE A 66 -10.37 -0.89 17.64
C PHE A 66 -10.42 -1.85 16.45
N ILE A 67 -11.48 -2.64 16.35
CA ILE A 67 -11.70 -3.62 15.30
C ILE A 67 -13.00 -3.29 14.56
N ALA A 68 -12.89 -2.98 13.26
CA ALA A 68 -14.03 -2.89 12.36
C ALA A 68 -14.30 -4.28 11.76
N ALA A 69 -15.45 -4.87 12.04
CA ALA A 69 -15.79 -6.23 11.63
C ALA A 69 -17.07 -6.28 10.79
N HIS A 70 -17.06 -7.05 9.70
CA HIS A 70 -18.24 -7.31 8.86
C HIS A 70 -18.25 -8.78 8.41
N ASN A 71 -19.10 -9.60 9.02
CA ASN A 71 -19.19 -11.04 8.77
C ASN A 71 -17.85 -11.77 8.95
N GLU A 72 -17.26 -11.65 10.15
CA GLU A 72 -15.96 -12.18 10.54
C GLU A 72 -16.07 -13.27 11.63
N GLU A 73 -17.21 -13.98 11.71
CA GLU A 73 -17.46 -14.98 12.77
C GLU A 73 -16.39 -16.07 12.87
N ALA A 74 -15.73 -16.39 11.75
CA ALA A 74 -14.70 -17.43 11.71
C ALA A 74 -13.39 -17.02 12.40
N VAL A 75 -13.07 -15.73 12.45
CA VAL A 75 -11.73 -15.22 12.84
C VAL A 75 -11.75 -14.24 14.00
N ILE A 76 -12.89 -13.61 14.30
CA ILE A 76 -12.97 -12.50 15.26
C ILE A 76 -12.56 -12.91 16.69
N ALA A 77 -12.94 -14.09 17.15
CA ALA A 77 -12.59 -14.57 18.48
C ALA A 77 -11.08 -14.73 18.65
N ASN A 78 -10.39 -15.34 17.67
CA ASN A 78 -8.93 -15.49 17.70
C ASN A 78 -8.21 -14.15 17.75
N LEU A 79 -8.73 -13.13 17.04
CA LEU A 79 -8.15 -11.78 17.07
C LEU A 79 -8.33 -11.13 18.43
N VAL A 80 -9.53 -11.18 19.01
CA VAL A 80 -9.80 -10.63 20.36
C VAL A 80 -8.94 -11.34 21.40
N GLU A 81 -8.89 -12.68 21.41
CA GLU A 81 -8.03 -13.44 22.30
C GLU A 81 -6.57 -13.04 22.17
N SER A 82 -6.04 -12.88 20.95
CA SER A 82 -4.65 -12.49 20.73
C SER A 82 -4.31 -11.09 21.25
N ILE A 83 -5.29 -10.19 21.31
CA ILE A 83 -5.14 -8.85 21.88
C ILE A 83 -5.16 -8.91 23.40
N LEU A 84 -6.10 -9.63 23.99
CA LEU A 84 -6.28 -9.68 25.44
C LEU A 84 -5.23 -10.54 26.16
N THR A 85 -4.53 -11.42 25.44
CA THR A 85 -3.46 -12.29 25.99
C THR A 85 -2.04 -11.76 25.76
N GLN A 86 -1.88 -10.50 25.32
CA GLN A 86 -0.57 -9.89 25.14
C GLN A 86 0.18 -9.72 26.46
N ASP A 87 1.52 -9.74 26.40
CA ASP A 87 2.39 -9.46 27.56
C ASP A 87 2.35 -7.96 27.93
N TYR A 88 1.17 -7.52 28.36
CA TYR A 88 0.88 -6.16 28.81
C TYR A 88 -0.22 -6.19 29.88
N PRO A 89 -0.24 -5.24 30.87
CA PRO A 89 -1.26 -5.25 31.91
C PRO A 89 -2.68 -5.20 31.33
N SER A 90 -3.48 -6.22 31.66
CA SER A 90 -4.83 -6.38 31.09
C SER A 90 -5.77 -5.22 31.42
N GLU A 91 -5.58 -4.56 32.57
CA GLU A 91 -6.33 -3.38 33.00
C GLU A 91 -6.04 -2.12 32.16
N LEU A 92 -4.98 -2.17 31.32
CA LEU A 92 -4.60 -1.10 30.40
C LEU A 92 -4.94 -1.41 28.94
N ILE A 93 -5.65 -2.50 28.67
CA ILE A 93 -6.10 -2.91 27.34
C ILE A 93 -7.61 -2.98 27.30
N ASP A 94 -8.23 -2.18 26.44
CA ASP A 94 -9.63 -2.31 26.10
C ASP A 94 -9.77 -2.74 24.64
N CYS A 95 -10.54 -3.78 24.36
CA CYS A 95 -10.75 -4.29 23.01
C CYS A 95 -12.18 -3.95 22.56
N PHE A 96 -12.30 -3.06 21.57
CA PHE A 96 -13.56 -2.62 21.00
C PHE A 96 -13.77 -3.25 19.63
N VAL A 97 -14.94 -3.84 19.43
CA VAL A 97 -15.36 -4.37 18.12
C VAL A 97 -16.60 -3.62 17.65
N VAL A 98 -16.56 -3.03 16.48
CA VAL A 98 -17.74 -2.50 15.81
C VAL A 98 -18.18 -3.51 14.75
N ALA A 99 -19.25 -4.23 15.05
CA ALA A 99 -19.89 -5.17 14.13
C ALA A 99 -20.80 -4.37 13.18
N ASP A 100 -20.36 -4.17 11.93
CA ASP A 100 -21.03 -3.34 10.93
C ASP A 100 -21.89 -4.17 10.00
N ALA A 101 -23.22 -4.04 10.13
CA ALA A 101 -24.22 -4.73 9.31
C ALA A 101 -23.95 -6.25 9.16
N CYS A 102 -23.51 -6.90 10.26
CA CYS A 102 -23.26 -8.34 10.29
C CYS A 102 -24.55 -9.13 10.21
N THR A 103 -24.52 -10.23 9.44
CA THR A 103 -25.63 -11.18 9.29
C THR A 103 -25.31 -12.55 9.89
N ASP A 104 -24.10 -12.70 10.45
CA ASP A 104 -23.57 -13.90 11.10
C ASP A 104 -23.39 -13.71 12.62
N GLN A 105 -22.64 -14.60 13.28
CA GLN A 105 -22.40 -14.57 14.71
C GLN A 105 -21.22 -13.69 15.14
N THR A 106 -20.71 -12.79 14.29
CA THR A 106 -19.54 -11.95 14.58
C THR A 106 -19.65 -11.22 15.92
N ALA A 107 -20.78 -10.52 16.15
CA ALA A 107 -20.96 -9.75 17.39
C ALA A 107 -21.03 -10.64 18.65
N ALA A 108 -21.69 -11.78 18.56
CA ALA A 108 -21.80 -12.72 19.68
C ALA A 108 -20.43 -13.31 20.02
N ARG A 109 -19.69 -13.81 19.03
CA ARG A 109 -18.35 -14.39 19.24
C ARG A 109 -17.32 -13.39 19.75
N ALA A 110 -17.43 -12.13 19.32
CA ALA A 110 -16.56 -11.07 19.86
C ALA A 110 -16.83 -10.80 21.35
N ARG A 111 -18.11 -10.79 21.76
CA ARG A 111 -18.49 -10.64 23.19
C ARG A 111 -18.03 -11.82 24.02
N GLU A 112 -18.23 -13.02 23.54
CA GLU A 112 -17.79 -14.26 24.21
C GLU A 112 -16.26 -14.27 24.41
N ALA A 113 -15.50 -13.74 23.45
CA ALA A 113 -14.04 -13.60 23.54
C ALA A 113 -13.58 -12.46 24.48
N GLY A 114 -14.49 -11.63 25.01
CA GLY A 114 -14.21 -10.57 25.99
C GLY A 114 -14.12 -9.16 25.41
N ALA A 115 -14.53 -8.91 24.18
CA ALA A 115 -14.55 -7.57 23.59
C ALA A 115 -15.77 -6.77 24.03
N ILE A 116 -15.60 -5.44 24.06
CA ILE A 116 -16.68 -4.46 24.13
C ILE A 116 -17.22 -4.29 22.72
N VAL A 117 -18.50 -4.64 22.48
CA VAL A 117 -19.06 -4.72 21.12
C VAL A 117 -20.16 -3.69 20.91
N TYR A 118 -19.95 -2.86 19.90
CA TYR A 118 -20.96 -2.00 19.30
C TYR A 118 -21.50 -2.61 18.01
N GLU A 119 -22.80 -2.54 17.80
CA GLU A 119 -23.43 -2.96 16.56
C GLU A 119 -23.91 -1.72 15.79
N ARG A 120 -23.49 -1.65 14.52
CA ARG A 120 -23.86 -0.57 13.59
C ARG A 120 -24.57 -1.17 12.39
N ASN A 121 -25.76 -0.68 12.06
CA ASN A 121 -26.60 -1.18 10.97
C ASN A 121 -26.90 -0.09 9.92
N ASP A 122 -25.94 0.78 9.62
CA ASP A 122 -26.10 1.83 8.62
C ASP A 122 -25.70 1.33 7.22
N LEU A 123 -26.70 0.88 6.45
CA LEU A 123 -26.51 0.39 5.10
C LEU A 123 -26.27 1.49 4.05
N ALA A 124 -26.51 2.75 4.38
CA ALA A 124 -26.29 3.88 3.48
C ALA A 124 -24.80 4.30 3.46
N ARG A 125 -24.13 4.24 4.60
CA ARG A 125 -22.72 4.61 4.76
C ARG A 125 -21.87 3.37 4.99
N LYS A 126 -21.48 2.68 3.90
CA LYS A 126 -20.72 1.44 3.92
C LYS A 126 -19.22 1.68 3.88
N GLY A 127 -18.46 0.80 4.55
CA GLY A 127 -17.00 0.75 4.49
C GLY A 127 -16.33 1.10 5.81
N LYS A 128 -15.08 0.64 5.93
CA LYS A 128 -14.27 0.71 7.15
C LYS A 128 -14.17 2.13 7.72
N SER A 129 -14.06 3.14 6.88
CA SER A 129 -13.97 4.53 7.30
C SER A 129 -15.18 5.00 8.12
N TRP A 130 -16.39 4.67 7.67
CA TRP A 130 -17.63 5.02 8.41
C TRP A 130 -17.79 4.23 9.71
N VAL A 131 -17.24 3.02 9.74
CA VAL A 131 -17.16 2.21 10.96
C VAL A 131 -16.18 2.84 11.96
N MET A 132 -15.05 3.36 11.48
CA MET A 132 -14.06 4.05 12.30
C MET A 132 -14.63 5.37 12.86
N ASP A 133 -15.29 6.17 12.02
CA ASP A 133 -15.95 7.40 12.45
C ASP A 133 -16.94 7.13 13.59
N TYR A 134 -17.85 6.18 13.40
CA TYR A 134 -18.80 5.76 14.43
C TYR A 134 -18.14 5.25 15.71
N GLY A 135 -17.13 4.40 15.57
CA GLY A 135 -16.46 3.78 16.72
C GLY A 135 -15.60 4.76 17.51
N PHE A 136 -14.86 5.64 16.83
CA PHE A 136 -14.08 6.67 17.50
C PHE A 136 -14.97 7.67 18.25
N ASP A 137 -16.11 8.10 17.66
CA ASP A 137 -17.08 8.94 18.34
C ASP A 137 -17.60 8.28 19.63
N ARG A 138 -17.99 7.01 19.55
CA ARG A 138 -18.44 6.24 20.71
C ARG A 138 -17.38 6.13 21.80
N ILE A 139 -16.18 5.67 21.44
CA ILE A 139 -15.09 5.46 22.41
C ILE A 139 -14.69 6.78 23.06
N LEU A 140 -14.55 7.87 22.31
CA LEU A 140 -14.17 9.16 22.85
C LEU A 140 -15.24 9.78 23.74
N ASN A 141 -16.52 9.57 23.43
CA ASN A 141 -17.63 10.08 24.25
C ASN A 141 -17.82 9.27 25.53
N GLU A 142 -17.65 7.94 25.48
CA GLU A 142 -17.88 7.06 26.63
C GLU A 142 -16.67 6.95 27.56
N TYR A 143 -15.43 6.96 27.01
CA TYR A 143 -14.20 6.72 27.77
C TYR A 143 -13.27 7.94 27.87
N GLY A 144 -13.52 9.00 27.11
CA GLY A 144 -12.73 10.23 27.17
C GLY A 144 -11.30 10.10 26.62
N ASP A 145 -10.37 10.87 27.21
CA ASP A 145 -8.97 10.99 26.78
C ASP A 145 -8.02 10.03 27.54
N ILE A 146 -8.49 8.86 27.91
CA ILE A 146 -7.68 7.92 28.68
C ILE A 146 -6.70 7.10 27.84
N TYR A 147 -6.80 7.17 26.50
CA TYR A 147 -5.94 6.43 25.58
C TYR A 147 -4.86 7.35 25.02
N ASP A 148 -3.60 6.96 25.18
CA ASP A 148 -2.44 7.76 24.76
C ASP A 148 -1.53 6.95 23.84
N ALA A 149 -0.62 7.66 23.15
CA ALA A 149 0.35 7.08 22.24
C ALA A 149 1.79 7.35 22.74
N PHE A 150 2.68 6.52 22.38
CA PHE A 150 4.14 6.47 22.50
C PHE A 150 4.90 7.50 23.37
N ASP A 151 5.76 6.99 24.25
CA ASP A 151 6.77 7.75 25.01
C ASP A 151 7.76 8.56 24.15
N MET A 152 7.89 8.24 22.86
CA MET A 152 8.80 8.92 21.94
C MET A 152 8.21 10.19 21.31
N GLY A 153 7.00 10.60 21.70
CA GLY A 153 6.35 11.80 21.19
C GLY A 153 5.66 11.66 19.83
N TYR A 154 5.59 10.45 19.26
CA TYR A 154 4.78 10.19 18.07
C TYR A 154 3.31 10.09 18.47
N LEU A 155 2.44 10.84 17.79
CA LEU A 155 1.00 10.78 18.01
C LEU A 155 0.30 9.77 17.11
N VAL A 156 1.01 9.26 16.11
CA VAL A 156 0.56 8.23 15.18
C VAL A 156 1.71 7.26 14.96
N CYS A 157 1.44 5.96 14.86
CA CYS A 157 2.45 4.96 14.60
C CYS A 157 1.88 3.80 13.78
N THR A 158 2.68 3.27 12.88
CA THR A 158 2.38 2.04 12.14
C THR A 158 3.31 0.91 12.60
N SER A 159 2.99 -0.32 12.23
CA SER A 159 3.74 -1.50 12.66
C SER A 159 4.15 -2.39 11.48
N TYR A 160 4.80 -3.52 11.77
CA TYR A 160 5.26 -4.47 10.76
C TYR A 160 4.10 -5.37 10.31
N ARG A 161 3.60 -5.18 9.10
CA ARG A 161 2.54 -6.01 8.53
C ARG A 161 3.13 -7.26 7.90
N ASN A 162 2.76 -8.41 8.44
CA ASN A 162 3.09 -9.73 7.93
C ASN A 162 1.82 -10.45 7.44
N SER A 163 1.92 -11.69 7.00
CA SER A 163 0.79 -12.47 6.50
C SER A 163 0.72 -13.84 7.18
N LYS A 164 -0.49 -14.21 7.64
CA LYS A 164 -0.76 -15.52 8.22
C LYS A 164 -0.89 -16.64 7.16
N ASN A 165 -1.04 -16.27 5.89
CA ASN A 165 -1.32 -17.21 4.80
C ASN A 165 -0.38 -17.07 3.59
N PHE A 166 0.90 -16.78 3.84
CA PHE A 166 1.92 -16.67 2.78
C PHE A 166 1.96 -17.90 1.87
N ASP A 167 1.83 -19.10 2.43
CA ASP A 167 1.96 -20.37 1.69
C ASP A 167 0.70 -20.76 0.90
N SER A 168 -0.44 -20.10 1.12
CA SER A 168 -1.73 -20.49 0.54
C SER A 168 -1.79 -20.40 -0.98
N SER A 169 -1.17 -19.36 -1.58
CA SER A 169 -1.13 -19.19 -3.05
C SER A 169 0.04 -18.31 -3.48
N TRP A 170 0.31 -18.26 -4.79
CA TRP A 170 1.30 -17.33 -5.34
C TRP A 170 0.85 -15.86 -5.18
N VAL A 171 -0.46 -15.61 -5.14
CA VAL A 171 -1.03 -14.26 -4.95
C VAL A 171 -0.87 -13.79 -3.52
N SER A 172 -1.20 -14.64 -2.53
CA SER A 172 -1.00 -14.33 -1.12
C SER A 172 0.48 -14.15 -0.78
N ALA A 173 1.36 -15.00 -1.34
CA ALA A 173 2.81 -14.88 -1.19
C ALA A 173 3.34 -13.55 -1.74
N ALA A 174 2.90 -13.15 -2.94
CA ALA A 174 3.34 -11.89 -3.55
C ALA A 174 2.82 -10.66 -2.80
N SER A 175 1.55 -10.69 -2.34
CA SER A 175 1.00 -9.63 -1.48
C SER A 175 1.76 -9.50 -0.16
N ALA A 176 2.03 -10.62 0.50
CA ALA A 176 2.78 -10.66 1.76
C ALA A 176 4.19 -10.08 1.58
N LEU A 177 4.91 -10.50 0.52
CA LEU A 177 6.26 -10.01 0.25
C LEU A 177 6.28 -8.49 0.00
N TRP A 178 5.23 -7.94 -0.61
CA TRP A 178 5.08 -6.50 -0.79
C TRP A 178 5.03 -5.77 0.55
N TYR A 179 4.20 -6.23 1.52
CA TYR A 179 4.10 -5.63 2.84
C TYR A 179 5.35 -5.79 3.68
N ILE A 180 6.00 -6.95 3.63
CA ILE A 180 7.29 -7.21 4.27
C ILE A 180 8.35 -6.23 3.73
N ARG A 181 8.40 -6.01 2.41
CA ARG A 181 9.26 -5.01 1.78
C ARG A 181 8.94 -3.60 2.26
N GLU A 182 7.66 -3.23 2.34
CA GLU A 182 7.21 -1.92 2.80
C GLU A 182 7.64 -1.66 4.25
N ALA A 183 7.41 -2.62 5.13
CA ALA A 183 7.83 -2.54 6.52
C ALA A 183 9.36 -2.38 6.63
N ARG A 184 10.13 -3.23 5.96
CA ARG A 184 11.59 -3.29 6.08
C ARG A 184 12.31 -2.14 5.40
N PHE A 185 11.99 -1.87 4.13
CA PHE A 185 12.76 -0.95 3.29
C PHE A 185 12.12 0.43 3.16
N LEU A 186 10.88 0.62 3.61
CA LEU A 186 10.26 1.94 3.65
C LEU A 186 10.03 2.42 5.09
N ASN A 187 9.06 1.88 5.81
CA ASN A 187 8.68 2.41 7.13
C ASN A 187 9.81 2.36 8.17
N ASN A 188 10.56 1.24 8.22
CA ASN A 188 11.74 1.12 9.07
C ASN A 188 12.78 2.23 8.78
N VAL A 189 13.01 2.53 7.50
CA VAL A 189 14.01 3.55 7.12
C VAL A 189 13.48 4.96 7.28
N ARG A 190 12.19 5.19 6.97
CA ARG A 190 11.53 6.48 7.25
C ARG A 190 11.68 6.86 8.71
N MET A 191 11.45 5.91 9.62
CA MET A 191 11.65 6.12 11.07
C MET A 191 13.09 6.46 11.40
N MET A 192 14.08 5.73 10.86
CA MET A 192 15.51 5.99 11.10
C MET A 192 16.01 7.31 10.48
N ALA A 193 15.39 7.74 9.40
CA ALA A 193 15.72 8.98 8.70
C ALA A 193 14.99 10.21 9.28
N GLY A 194 14.12 10.03 10.27
CA GLY A 194 13.35 11.12 10.88
C GLY A 194 12.28 11.70 9.96
N THR A 195 11.86 10.95 8.92
CA THR A 195 10.71 11.32 8.07
C THR A 195 9.45 10.57 8.50
N SER A 196 8.31 10.85 7.88
CA SER A 196 7.04 10.22 8.25
C SER A 196 6.85 8.88 7.55
N CYS A 197 6.39 7.88 8.31
CA CYS A 197 5.97 6.59 7.77
C CYS A 197 4.60 6.70 7.06
N ALA A 198 4.17 5.62 6.40
CA ALA A 198 2.83 5.50 5.84
C ALA A 198 2.07 4.36 6.51
N ILE A 199 0.80 4.58 6.80
CA ILE A 199 -0.11 3.54 7.29
C ILE A 199 -0.56 2.69 6.10
N SER A 200 -0.65 1.39 6.29
CA SER A 200 -1.02 0.43 5.25
C SER A 200 -2.06 -0.56 5.78
N GLY A 201 -3.31 -0.16 5.78
CA GLY A 201 -4.45 -0.98 6.17
C GLY A 201 -4.70 -1.05 7.68
N SER A 202 -4.11 -2.04 8.34
CA SER A 202 -4.31 -2.34 9.76
C SER A 202 -3.01 -2.21 10.57
N GLY A 203 -3.04 -2.49 11.87
CA GLY A 203 -1.85 -2.52 12.71
C GLY A 203 -1.19 -1.15 12.91
N TRP A 204 -1.99 -0.14 13.19
CA TRP A 204 -1.52 1.20 13.48
C TRP A 204 -2.19 1.78 14.72
N LEU A 205 -1.59 2.80 15.28
CA LEU A 205 -1.98 3.46 16.51
C LEU A 205 -2.13 4.96 16.26
N VAL A 206 -3.13 5.59 16.86
CA VAL A 206 -3.33 7.02 16.86
C VAL A 206 -3.68 7.51 18.27
N SER A 207 -3.14 8.66 18.66
CA SER A 207 -3.51 9.31 19.91
C SER A 207 -4.94 9.86 19.82
N SER A 208 -5.72 9.70 20.90
CA SER A 208 -7.05 10.30 21.04
C SER A 208 -7.03 11.81 20.79
N LYS A 209 -5.92 12.50 21.13
CA LYS A 209 -5.71 13.94 20.88
C LYS A 209 -5.79 14.31 19.40
N ILE A 210 -5.25 13.45 18.51
CA ILE A 210 -5.33 13.69 17.07
C ILE A 210 -6.77 13.57 16.59
N VAL A 211 -7.49 12.51 16.98
CA VAL A 211 -8.87 12.29 16.55
C VAL A 211 -9.79 13.41 17.05
N ARG A 212 -9.62 13.86 18.30
CA ARG A 212 -10.35 15.03 18.83
C ARG A 212 -9.99 16.32 18.10
N GLY A 213 -8.72 16.55 17.84
CA GLY A 213 -8.26 17.76 17.14
C GLY A 213 -8.80 17.86 15.71
N MET A 214 -9.18 16.74 15.11
CA MET A 214 -9.84 16.66 13.81
C MET A 214 -11.38 16.73 13.91
N HIS A 215 -11.96 16.77 15.10
CA HIS A 215 -13.41 16.72 15.34
C HIS A 215 -14.08 15.43 14.83
N GLY A 216 -13.38 14.29 14.84
CA GLY A 216 -13.84 13.00 14.38
C GLY A 216 -12.95 12.40 13.27
N TRP A 217 -13.47 11.43 12.53
CA TRP A 217 -12.75 10.73 11.45
C TRP A 217 -13.38 11.06 10.08
N ASP A 218 -12.80 12.03 9.36
CA ASP A 218 -13.30 12.51 8.06
C ASP A 218 -12.41 12.03 6.87
N PHE A 219 -12.07 10.75 6.85
CA PHE A 219 -11.26 10.14 5.77
C PHE A 219 -12.06 9.04 5.06
N HIS A 220 -12.85 9.41 4.04
CA HIS A 220 -13.84 8.55 3.41
C HIS A 220 -13.50 8.10 1.98
N THR A 221 -12.22 8.18 1.55
CA THR A 221 -11.81 7.58 0.29
C THR A 221 -11.76 6.05 0.40
N LEU A 222 -11.60 5.37 -0.74
CA LEU A 222 -11.48 3.91 -0.78
C LEU A 222 -10.20 3.36 -0.09
N THR A 223 -9.29 4.25 0.32
CA THR A 223 -8.05 3.98 1.06
C THR A 223 -7.87 5.04 2.15
N GLU A 224 -8.70 4.96 3.18
CA GLU A 224 -8.75 5.89 4.31
C GLU A 224 -7.41 6.01 5.06
N ASP A 225 -6.66 4.93 5.12
CA ASP A 225 -5.33 4.81 5.72
C ASP A 225 -4.29 5.68 5.00
N ILE A 226 -4.25 5.61 3.68
CA ILE A 226 -3.38 6.44 2.83
C ILE A 226 -3.87 7.90 2.82
N GLN A 227 -5.19 8.12 2.86
CA GLN A 227 -5.75 9.47 2.97
C GLN A 227 -5.31 10.12 4.29
N PHE A 228 -5.39 9.42 5.41
CA PHE A 228 -4.92 9.90 6.70
C PHE A 228 -3.39 10.10 6.72
N SER A 229 -2.62 9.18 6.13
CA SER A 229 -1.17 9.35 5.98
C SER A 229 -0.82 10.59 5.15
N THR A 230 -1.59 10.87 4.11
CA THR A 230 -1.47 12.07 3.27
C THR A 230 -1.76 13.34 4.07
N PHE A 231 -2.84 13.33 4.84
CA PHE A 231 -3.17 14.42 5.77
C PHE A 231 -2.03 14.68 6.75
N CYS A 232 -1.48 13.63 7.36
CA CYS A 232 -0.34 13.75 8.28
C CYS A 232 0.89 14.37 7.60
N ALA A 233 1.22 13.96 6.37
CA ALA A 233 2.34 14.50 5.61
C ALA A 233 2.16 15.99 5.25
N ILE A 234 0.94 16.40 4.90
CA ILE A 234 0.59 17.80 4.60
C ILE A 234 0.68 18.67 5.88
N HIS A 235 0.21 18.17 7.01
CA HIS A 235 0.15 18.93 8.27
C HIS A 235 1.39 18.76 9.15
N ASN A 236 2.44 18.10 8.64
CA ASN A 236 3.67 17.84 9.39
C ASN A 236 3.47 17.03 10.68
N ILE A 237 2.49 16.14 10.68
CA ILE A 237 2.28 15.15 11.74
C ILE A 237 3.13 13.93 11.39
N GLN A 238 4.11 13.64 12.23
CA GLN A 238 5.02 12.53 12.01
C GLN A 238 4.36 11.21 12.40
N ILE A 239 4.35 10.25 11.48
CA ILE A 239 3.96 8.86 11.72
C ILE A 239 5.21 8.06 12.05
N GLY A 240 5.27 7.49 13.25
CA GLY A 240 6.36 6.61 13.68
C GLY A 240 6.19 5.19 13.15
N TYR A 241 7.17 4.32 13.43
CA TYR A 241 7.14 2.91 13.11
C TYR A 241 7.64 2.06 14.28
N ALA A 242 6.88 1.04 14.64
CA ALA A 242 7.29 0.01 15.58
C ALA A 242 7.53 -1.33 14.84
N PRO A 243 8.67 -2.02 15.06
CA PRO A 243 8.94 -3.32 14.44
C PRO A 243 8.17 -4.46 15.14
N ALA A 244 6.93 -4.20 15.55
CA ALA A 244 6.00 -5.17 16.12
C ALA A 244 5.19 -5.81 15.00
N GLU A 245 5.21 -7.13 14.91
CA GLU A 245 4.51 -7.85 13.87
C GLU A 245 3.03 -8.03 14.20
N PHE A 246 2.19 -7.83 13.18
CA PHE A 246 0.84 -8.36 13.15
C PHE A 246 0.62 -9.16 11.86
N PHE A 247 -0.24 -10.17 11.93
CA PHE A 247 -0.47 -11.10 10.84
C PHE A 247 -1.85 -10.88 10.23
N ASP A 248 -1.85 -10.51 8.96
CA ASP A 248 -3.05 -10.23 8.18
C ASP A 248 -3.32 -11.35 7.15
N GLU A 249 -4.57 -11.48 6.71
CA GLU A 249 -4.96 -12.42 5.67
C GLU A 249 -4.89 -11.78 4.30
N GLN A 250 -4.17 -12.42 3.38
CA GLN A 250 -4.07 -11.96 2.00
C GLN A 250 -4.98 -12.75 1.07
N PRO A 251 -5.56 -12.13 0.02
CA PRO A 251 -6.36 -12.84 -0.96
C PRO A 251 -5.62 -14.02 -1.58
N VAL A 252 -6.28 -15.18 -1.64
CA VAL A 252 -5.68 -16.40 -2.19
C VAL A 252 -5.89 -16.55 -3.71
N THR A 253 -6.85 -15.82 -4.29
CA THR A 253 -7.12 -15.86 -5.73
C THR A 253 -6.74 -14.56 -6.43
N PHE A 254 -6.29 -14.67 -7.68
CA PHE A 254 -5.97 -13.48 -8.48
C PHE A 254 -7.18 -12.56 -8.68
N LYS A 255 -8.39 -13.12 -8.82
CA LYS A 255 -9.63 -12.35 -8.97
C LYS A 255 -9.92 -11.51 -7.72
N ALA A 256 -9.83 -12.09 -6.52
CA ALA A 256 -10.04 -11.36 -5.27
C ALA A 256 -8.98 -10.27 -5.07
N SER A 257 -7.71 -10.60 -5.34
CA SER A 257 -6.62 -9.63 -5.29
C SER A 257 -6.77 -8.51 -6.34
N TRP A 258 -7.26 -8.83 -7.55
CA TRP A 258 -7.56 -7.82 -8.57
C TRP A 258 -8.58 -6.80 -8.08
N VAL A 259 -9.70 -7.27 -7.51
CA VAL A 259 -10.76 -6.40 -6.98
C VAL A 259 -10.21 -5.52 -5.85
N GLN A 260 -9.46 -6.09 -4.92
CA GLN A 260 -8.85 -5.37 -3.81
C GLN A 260 -7.87 -4.30 -4.30
N ARG A 261 -6.94 -4.64 -5.19
CA ARG A 261 -5.93 -3.71 -5.74
C ARG A 261 -6.55 -2.64 -6.64
N MET A 262 -7.62 -2.97 -7.36
CA MET A 262 -8.39 -1.98 -8.13
C MET A 262 -9.02 -0.94 -7.20
N ARG A 263 -9.53 -1.34 -6.03
CA ARG A 263 -10.02 -0.45 -4.99
C ARG A 263 -8.91 0.45 -4.46
N TRP A 264 -7.72 -0.09 -4.15
CA TRP A 264 -6.57 0.69 -3.69
C TRP A 264 -6.13 1.71 -4.73
N THR A 265 -5.99 1.30 -5.98
CA THR A 265 -5.60 2.19 -7.07
C THR A 265 -6.63 3.31 -7.29
N LYS A 266 -7.92 3.01 -7.19
CA LYS A 266 -8.98 4.02 -7.26
C LYS A 266 -8.91 5.00 -6.10
N GLY A 267 -8.65 4.50 -4.89
CA GLY A 267 -8.41 5.33 -3.70
C GLY A 267 -7.22 6.28 -3.89
N PHE A 268 -6.11 5.80 -4.45
CA PHE A 268 -4.94 6.64 -4.77
C PHE A 268 -5.30 7.76 -5.76
N TYR A 269 -6.11 7.49 -6.79
CA TYR A 269 -6.60 8.55 -7.68
C TYR A 269 -7.45 9.57 -6.93
N GLN A 270 -8.37 9.12 -6.07
CA GLN A 270 -9.19 10.02 -5.26
C GLN A 270 -8.31 10.95 -4.41
N ILE A 271 -7.32 10.39 -3.72
CA ILE A 271 -6.40 11.17 -2.88
C ILE A 271 -5.55 12.12 -3.73
N PHE A 272 -5.01 11.65 -4.85
CA PHE A 272 -4.20 12.50 -5.73
C PHE A 272 -4.97 13.70 -6.26
N PHE A 273 -6.20 13.51 -6.73
CA PHE A 273 -7.02 14.61 -7.24
C PHE A 273 -7.52 15.55 -6.15
N SER A 274 -7.71 15.04 -4.92
CA SER A 274 -8.16 15.88 -3.78
C SER A 274 -7.03 16.61 -3.07
N TYR A 275 -5.87 15.96 -2.88
CA TYR A 275 -4.78 16.45 -2.03
C TYR A 275 -3.45 16.70 -2.79
N GLY A 276 -3.37 16.38 -4.07
CA GLY A 276 -2.13 16.48 -4.82
C GLY A 276 -1.53 17.88 -4.87
N SER A 277 -2.37 18.93 -5.00
CA SER A 277 -1.92 20.32 -4.95
C SER A 277 -1.30 20.70 -3.60
N ASP A 278 -1.88 20.22 -2.50
CA ASP A 278 -1.41 20.54 -1.16
C ASP A 278 -0.14 19.75 -0.81
N LEU A 279 -0.02 18.51 -1.32
CA LEU A 279 1.25 17.77 -1.26
C LEU A 279 2.36 18.51 -2.02
N VAL A 280 2.09 19.00 -3.24
CA VAL A 280 3.09 19.78 -3.99
C VAL A 280 3.49 21.04 -3.24
N LYS A 281 2.55 21.78 -2.66
CA LYS A 281 2.86 22.95 -1.81
C LYS A 281 3.74 22.57 -0.62
N ALA A 282 3.42 21.45 0.05
CA ALA A 282 4.21 20.95 1.17
C ALA A 282 5.63 20.54 0.74
N VAL A 283 5.78 19.93 -0.44
CA VAL A 283 7.10 19.62 -1.04
C VAL A 283 7.90 20.90 -1.29
N LEU A 284 7.28 21.93 -1.85
CA LEU A 284 7.93 23.24 -2.09
C LEU A 284 8.33 23.94 -0.78
N GLN A 285 7.69 23.60 0.34
CA GLN A 285 8.09 24.02 1.69
C GLN A 285 9.22 23.17 2.30
N GLY A 286 9.82 22.26 1.52
CA GLY A 286 10.91 21.39 1.97
C GLY A 286 10.50 20.15 2.76
N ARG A 287 9.22 19.78 2.78
CA ARG A 287 8.73 18.61 3.53
C ARG A 287 8.95 17.32 2.73
N PHE A 288 9.98 16.58 3.06
CA PHE A 288 10.30 15.33 2.37
C PHE A 288 9.21 14.25 2.53
N ALA A 289 8.53 14.22 3.68
CA ALA A 289 7.40 13.30 3.89
C ALA A 289 6.28 13.51 2.87
N ALA A 290 6.01 14.77 2.47
CA ALA A 290 5.04 15.08 1.43
C ALA A 290 5.52 14.61 0.02
N TYR A 291 6.83 14.70 -0.26
CA TYR A 291 7.39 14.15 -1.49
C TYR A 291 7.25 12.62 -1.53
N ASP A 292 7.63 11.93 -0.46
CA ASP A 292 7.54 10.47 -0.36
C ASP A 292 6.08 9.99 -0.50
N MET A 293 5.12 10.71 0.12
CA MET A 293 3.69 10.42 -0.02
C MET A 293 3.19 10.70 -1.45
N LEU A 294 3.61 11.80 -2.07
CA LEU A 294 3.29 12.10 -3.47
C LEU A 294 3.79 11.00 -4.40
N MET A 295 5.03 10.51 -4.20
CA MET A 295 5.59 9.39 -4.95
C MET A 295 4.84 8.07 -4.71
N THR A 296 4.26 7.90 -3.52
CA THR A 296 3.45 6.72 -3.19
C THR A 296 2.14 6.68 -3.98
N ILE A 297 1.44 7.83 -4.12
CA ILE A 297 0.07 7.86 -4.67
C ILE A 297 -0.02 8.19 -6.16
N ALA A 298 0.98 8.87 -6.76
CA ALA A 298 0.76 9.50 -8.05
C ALA A 298 1.73 9.12 -9.18
N PRO A 299 3.05 9.40 -9.12
CA PRO A 299 3.85 9.41 -10.36
C PRO A 299 3.93 8.05 -11.04
N GLY A 300 4.06 6.97 -10.27
CA GLY A 300 4.14 5.63 -10.84
C GLY A 300 2.93 5.29 -11.70
N ILE A 301 1.73 5.55 -11.18
CA ILE A 301 0.48 5.23 -11.89
C ILE A 301 0.27 6.18 -13.07
N LEU A 302 0.44 7.48 -12.87
CA LEU A 302 0.22 8.49 -13.92
C LEU A 302 1.22 8.35 -15.08
N LEU A 303 2.51 8.15 -14.78
CA LEU A 303 3.52 7.92 -15.81
C LEU A 303 3.27 6.60 -16.56
N THR A 304 2.79 5.57 -15.89
CA THR A 304 2.41 4.31 -16.53
C THR A 304 1.23 4.48 -17.48
N LEU A 305 0.18 5.21 -17.07
CA LEU A 305 -0.97 5.53 -17.93
C LEU A 305 -0.55 6.36 -19.14
N LEU A 306 0.25 7.40 -18.93
CA LEU A 306 0.78 8.23 -20.01
C LEU A 306 1.62 7.40 -20.98
N SER A 307 2.53 6.58 -20.45
CA SER A 307 3.37 5.69 -21.27
C SER A 307 2.52 4.70 -22.07
N ALA A 308 1.54 4.05 -21.46
CA ALA A 308 0.65 3.12 -22.13
C ALA A 308 -0.14 3.83 -23.25
N PHE A 309 -0.71 5.00 -22.97
CA PHE A 309 -1.47 5.79 -23.94
C PHE A 309 -0.61 6.21 -25.14
N VAL A 310 0.56 6.80 -24.90
CA VAL A 310 1.45 7.29 -25.97
C VAL A 310 1.96 6.13 -26.82
N ASN A 311 2.40 5.02 -26.20
CA ASN A 311 2.89 3.86 -26.95
C ASN A 311 1.78 3.20 -27.78
N LEU A 312 0.58 3.02 -27.22
CA LEU A 312 -0.55 2.46 -27.94
C LEU A 312 -0.97 3.36 -29.11
N SER A 313 -1.07 4.67 -28.88
CA SER A 313 -1.40 5.64 -29.91
C SER A 313 -0.35 5.63 -31.04
N TYR A 314 0.94 5.61 -30.71
CA TYR A 314 2.02 5.56 -31.69
C TYR A 314 1.95 4.29 -32.53
N LEU A 315 1.74 3.13 -31.92
CA LEU A 315 1.62 1.86 -32.63
C LEU A 315 0.38 1.82 -33.53
N LEU A 316 -0.77 2.28 -33.05
CA LEU A 316 -2.02 2.31 -33.84
C LEU A 316 -1.90 3.26 -35.05
N ILE A 317 -1.47 4.50 -34.83
CA ILE A 317 -1.34 5.48 -35.90
C ILE A 317 -0.24 5.06 -36.86
N GLY A 318 0.90 4.57 -36.36
CA GLY A 318 2.02 4.11 -37.18
C GLY A 318 1.66 2.94 -38.08
N THR A 319 0.86 1.97 -37.59
CA THR A 319 0.39 0.83 -38.39
C THR A 319 -0.69 1.23 -39.41
N MET A 320 -1.57 2.18 -39.08
CA MET A 320 -2.65 2.63 -39.96
C MET A 320 -2.15 3.57 -41.05
N SER A 321 -1.08 4.30 -40.83
CA SER A 321 -0.57 5.36 -41.76
C SER A 321 0.34 4.83 -42.88
N HIS A 322 0.58 3.50 -42.98
CA HIS A 322 1.38 2.88 -44.02
C HIS A 322 2.72 3.59 -44.36
N GLY A 323 3.48 3.91 -43.31
CA GLY A 323 4.80 4.55 -43.44
C GLY A 323 4.77 6.09 -43.59
N PHE A 324 3.59 6.73 -43.49
CA PHE A 324 3.50 8.17 -43.47
C PHE A 324 4.03 8.78 -42.15
N ILE A 325 3.75 8.11 -41.00
CA ILE A 325 4.15 8.57 -39.67
C ILE A 325 5.33 7.74 -39.14
N ALA A 326 5.36 6.43 -39.40
CA ALA A 326 6.43 5.55 -38.95
C ALA A 326 6.74 4.46 -39.99
N THR A 327 8.01 4.13 -40.13
CA THR A 327 8.47 3.02 -40.95
C THR A 327 8.33 1.70 -40.18
N ALA A 328 8.37 0.56 -40.88
CA ALA A 328 8.38 -0.77 -40.26
C ALA A 328 9.59 -0.97 -39.31
N ALA A 329 10.73 -0.30 -39.61
CA ALA A 329 11.90 -0.33 -38.74
C ALA A 329 11.65 0.45 -37.43
N GLU A 330 11.05 1.64 -37.51
CA GLU A 330 10.71 2.45 -36.34
C GLU A 330 9.65 1.79 -35.47
N LEU A 331 8.66 1.13 -36.05
CA LEU A 331 7.67 0.34 -35.31
C LEU A 331 8.33 -0.83 -34.58
N ARG A 332 9.28 -1.55 -35.21
CA ARG A 332 10.06 -2.60 -34.53
C ARG A 332 10.88 -2.05 -33.36
N MET A 333 11.52 -0.89 -33.52
CA MET A 333 12.24 -0.22 -32.45
C MET A 333 11.31 0.23 -31.31
N ALA A 334 10.12 0.73 -31.62
CA ALA A 334 9.10 1.10 -30.66
C ALA A 334 8.65 -0.12 -29.81
N VAL A 335 8.31 -1.23 -30.48
CA VAL A 335 7.96 -2.49 -29.79
C VAL A 335 9.14 -2.99 -28.96
N GLY A 336 10.36 -2.98 -29.52
CA GLY A 336 11.57 -3.37 -28.80
C GLY A 336 11.81 -2.55 -27.54
N SER A 337 11.65 -1.22 -27.59
CA SER A 337 11.81 -0.33 -26.43
C SER A 337 10.74 -0.61 -25.35
N LEU A 338 9.49 -0.84 -25.74
CA LEU A 338 8.41 -1.21 -24.83
C LEU A 338 8.68 -2.56 -24.15
N VAL A 339 9.11 -3.57 -24.91
CA VAL A 339 9.49 -4.89 -24.39
C VAL A 339 10.64 -4.76 -23.39
N MET A 340 11.65 -3.95 -23.71
CA MET A 340 12.78 -3.71 -22.78
C MET A 340 12.36 -2.99 -21.49
N LEU A 341 11.39 -2.06 -21.55
CA LEU A 341 10.82 -1.47 -20.34
C LEU A 341 10.13 -2.52 -19.44
N VAL A 342 9.35 -3.42 -20.04
CA VAL A 342 8.67 -4.50 -19.30
C VAL A 342 9.67 -5.47 -18.70
N ILE A 343 10.71 -5.90 -19.48
CA ILE A 343 11.77 -6.77 -18.99
C ILE A 343 12.55 -6.09 -17.86
N GLY A 344 12.90 -4.82 -18.02
CA GLY A 344 13.60 -4.04 -16.99
C GLY A 344 12.79 -3.92 -15.71
N ALA A 345 11.49 -3.64 -15.82
CA ALA A 345 10.59 -3.60 -14.67
C ALA A 345 10.47 -4.99 -13.99
N TYR A 346 10.32 -6.07 -14.78
CA TYR A 346 10.30 -7.43 -14.25
C TYR A 346 11.57 -7.73 -13.46
N PHE A 347 12.74 -7.45 -14.03
CA PHE A 347 14.01 -7.69 -13.37
C PHE A 347 14.21 -6.84 -12.12
N THR A 348 13.77 -5.59 -12.14
CA THR A 348 13.78 -4.71 -10.96
C THR A 348 12.95 -5.29 -9.82
N PHE A 349 11.71 -5.73 -10.12
CA PHE A 349 10.87 -6.37 -9.11
C PHE A 349 11.41 -7.73 -8.65
N PHE A 350 12.06 -8.49 -9.55
CA PHE A 350 12.72 -9.73 -9.18
C PHE A 350 13.87 -9.48 -8.19
N CYS A 351 14.75 -8.53 -8.47
CA CYS A 351 15.85 -8.17 -7.56
C CYS A 351 15.32 -7.65 -6.22
N MET A 352 14.28 -6.83 -6.23
CA MET A 352 13.64 -6.32 -5.02
C MET A 352 13.00 -7.46 -4.20
N GLY A 353 12.29 -8.38 -4.85
CA GLY A 353 11.71 -9.56 -4.20
C GLY A 353 12.76 -10.50 -3.63
N LEU A 354 13.85 -10.76 -4.38
CA LEU A 354 14.97 -11.56 -3.93
C LEU A 354 15.65 -10.93 -2.69
N LEU A 355 15.98 -9.64 -2.77
CA LEU A 355 16.58 -8.92 -1.64
C LEU A 355 15.69 -8.98 -0.40
N THR A 356 14.40 -8.70 -0.55
CA THR A 356 13.43 -8.77 0.56
C THR A 356 13.37 -10.17 1.16
N THR A 357 13.29 -11.19 0.30
CA THR A 357 13.23 -12.59 0.73
C THR A 357 14.49 -13.00 1.51
N VAL A 358 15.66 -12.58 1.07
CA VAL A 358 16.93 -12.91 1.74
C VAL A 358 17.05 -12.20 3.09
N VAL A 359 16.76 -10.90 3.12
CA VAL A 359 16.92 -10.07 4.33
C VAL A 359 15.88 -10.42 5.40
N GLU A 360 14.64 -10.65 4.99
CA GLU A 360 13.51 -10.91 5.89
C GLU A 360 13.13 -12.40 5.97
N ARG A 361 14.07 -13.30 5.62
CA ARG A 361 13.80 -14.75 5.58
C ARG A 361 13.20 -15.30 6.87
N LYS A 362 13.59 -14.74 8.02
CA LYS A 362 13.12 -15.17 9.35
C LYS A 362 11.65 -14.81 9.61
N HIS A 363 11.13 -13.80 8.95
CA HIS A 363 9.75 -13.31 9.04
C HIS A 363 8.83 -13.96 8.01
N ILE A 364 9.36 -14.77 7.08
CA ILE A 364 8.57 -15.47 6.06
C ILE A 364 8.28 -16.89 6.53
N HIS A 365 7.05 -17.10 7.01
CA HIS A 365 6.55 -18.39 7.48
C HIS A 365 5.90 -19.15 6.32
N ALA A 366 6.72 -19.83 5.49
CA ALA A 366 6.27 -20.54 4.31
C ALA A 366 7.25 -21.64 3.88
N SER A 367 6.75 -22.59 3.08
CA SER A 367 7.55 -23.66 2.50
C SER A 367 8.65 -23.13 1.59
N LYS A 368 9.81 -23.82 1.56
CA LYS A 368 10.96 -23.42 0.69
C LYS A 368 10.56 -23.32 -0.78
N LEU A 369 9.69 -24.23 -1.24
CA LEU A 369 9.19 -24.23 -2.61
C LEU A 369 8.35 -22.97 -2.90
N ARG A 370 7.46 -22.58 -1.99
CA ARG A 370 6.66 -21.37 -2.13
C ARG A 370 7.54 -20.11 -2.17
N ILE A 371 8.51 -20.03 -1.28
CA ILE A 371 9.46 -18.92 -1.24
C ILE A 371 10.23 -18.82 -2.57
N PHE A 372 10.74 -19.94 -3.07
CA PHE A 372 11.48 -19.97 -4.33
C PHE A 372 10.59 -19.57 -5.52
N THR A 373 9.41 -20.16 -5.64
CA THR A 373 8.48 -19.84 -6.74
C THR A 373 8.01 -18.40 -6.71
N ASN A 374 7.86 -17.82 -5.50
CA ASN A 374 7.44 -16.43 -5.34
C ASN A 374 8.46 -15.42 -5.90
N LEU A 375 9.74 -15.76 -5.98
CA LEU A 375 10.74 -14.89 -6.62
C LEU A 375 10.37 -14.57 -8.07
N PHE A 376 9.79 -15.51 -8.78
CA PHE A 376 9.41 -15.37 -10.20
C PHE A 376 7.97 -14.86 -10.37
N THR A 377 7.07 -15.16 -9.43
CA THR A 377 5.66 -14.74 -9.51
C THR A 377 5.44 -13.34 -8.93
N PHE A 378 6.27 -12.89 -8.01
CA PHE A 378 6.20 -11.54 -7.45
C PHE A 378 6.32 -10.42 -8.51
N PRO A 379 7.27 -10.46 -9.46
CA PRO A 379 7.31 -9.50 -10.55
C PRO A 379 6.03 -9.49 -11.41
N ILE A 380 5.45 -10.66 -11.69
CA ILE A 380 4.20 -10.78 -12.46
C ILE A 380 3.05 -10.13 -11.69
N PHE A 381 2.97 -10.37 -10.37
CA PHE A 381 2.00 -9.74 -9.51
C PHE A 381 2.13 -8.20 -9.54
N MET A 382 3.35 -7.68 -9.46
CA MET A 382 3.61 -6.24 -9.50
C MET A 382 3.27 -5.63 -10.86
N LEU A 383 3.67 -6.27 -11.95
CA LEU A 383 3.34 -5.81 -13.32
C LEU A 383 1.84 -5.80 -13.59
N SER A 384 1.06 -6.65 -12.91
CA SER A 384 -0.40 -6.63 -13.04
C SER A 384 -1.07 -5.34 -12.51
N TYR A 385 -0.35 -4.48 -11.76
CA TYR A 385 -0.83 -3.13 -11.44
C TYR A 385 -0.99 -2.22 -12.68
N ILE A 386 -0.30 -2.51 -13.78
CA ILE A 386 -0.43 -1.74 -15.03
C ILE A 386 -1.87 -1.82 -15.56
N PRO A 387 -2.41 -3.00 -15.91
CA PRO A 387 -3.80 -3.10 -16.37
C PRO A 387 -4.82 -2.75 -15.28
N ILE A 388 -4.51 -2.98 -13.99
CA ILE A 388 -5.35 -2.53 -12.88
C ILE A 388 -5.45 -1.01 -12.85
N GLY A 389 -4.34 -0.30 -13.03
CA GLY A 389 -4.30 1.17 -13.06
C GLY A 389 -5.17 1.73 -14.18
N VAL A 390 -5.05 1.16 -15.39
CA VAL A 390 -5.91 1.54 -16.52
C VAL A 390 -7.39 1.29 -16.19
N ALA A 391 -7.72 0.09 -15.71
CA ALA A 391 -9.10 -0.27 -15.39
C ALA A 391 -9.71 0.60 -14.27
N ALA A 392 -8.95 0.88 -13.22
CA ALA A 392 -9.39 1.70 -12.08
C ALA A 392 -9.64 3.16 -12.47
N PHE A 393 -8.91 3.68 -13.48
CA PHE A 393 -9.14 5.05 -13.95
C PHE A 393 -10.53 5.22 -14.55
N PHE A 394 -10.96 4.29 -15.40
CA PHE A 394 -12.23 4.38 -16.12
C PHE A 394 -13.43 3.79 -15.38
N LYS A 395 -13.23 2.81 -14.50
CA LYS A 395 -14.33 2.14 -13.81
C LYS A 395 -14.75 2.88 -12.54
N LYS A 396 -16.08 2.88 -12.28
CA LYS A 396 -16.61 3.14 -10.94
C LYS A 396 -16.28 1.93 -10.07
N VAL A 397 -15.61 2.18 -8.94
CA VAL A 397 -15.25 1.14 -7.98
C VAL A 397 -15.95 1.44 -6.67
N GLU A 398 -16.67 0.45 -6.16
CA GLU A 398 -17.34 0.52 -4.87
C GLU A 398 -16.56 -0.28 -3.82
N TRP A 399 -16.79 0.03 -2.57
CA TRP A 399 -16.20 -0.71 -1.47
C TRP A 399 -16.84 -2.10 -1.39
N VAL A 400 -16.00 -3.14 -1.39
CA VAL A 400 -16.39 -4.53 -1.21
C VAL A 400 -15.52 -5.12 -0.11
N PRO A 401 -16.09 -5.78 0.92
CA PRO A 401 -15.31 -6.42 1.97
C PRO A 401 -14.44 -7.54 1.39
N THR A 402 -13.25 -7.70 1.93
CA THR A 402 -12.41 -8.87 1.67
C THR A 402 -12.85 -9.98 2.61
N LYS A 403 -13.10 -11.18 2.11
CA LYS A 403 -13.40 -12.34 2.95
C LYS A 403 -12.15 -12.78 3.71
N HIS A 404 -12.32 -13.07 5.00
CA HIS A 404 -11.32 -13.67 5.87
C HIS A 404 -11.88 -14.99 6.43
N ASP A 405 -11.44 -16.09 5.85
CA ASP A 405 -11.97 -17.43 6.17
C ASP A 405 -10.90 -18.32 6.85
N ILE A 406 -9.65 -17.86 6.95
CA ILE A 406 -8.55 -18.67 7.48
C ILE A 406 -8.39 -18.41 8.98
N ALA A 407 -9.04 -19.24 9.78
CA ALA A 407 -8.90 -19.23 11.23
C ALA A 407 -7.62 -19.97 11.64
N VAL A 408 -6.54 -19.23 11.91
CA VAL A 408 -5.27 -19.78 12.38
C VAL A 408 -4.88 -19.04 13.67
N LYS A 409 -4.42 -19.78 14.68
CA LYS A 409 -3.87 -19.19 15.92
C LYS A 409 -2.44 -18.69 15.66
N PHE A 410 -2.03 -17.69 16.43
CA PHE A 410 -0.70 -17.07 16.33
C PHE A 410 0.43 -18.10 16.36
N ASP A 411 0.39 -19.05 17.31
CA ASP A 411 1.40 -20.10 17.45
C ASP A 411 1.51 -21.03 16.24
N GLU A 412 0.41 -21.23 15.52
CA GLU A 412 0.38 -22.09 14.34
C GLU A 412 1.05 -21.38 13.14
N VAL A 413 0.85 -20.05 13.01
CA VAL A 413 1.52 -19.24 11.98
C VAL A 413 3.04 -19.32 12.15
N ILE A 414 3.54 -19.15 13.36
CA ILE A 414 4.98 -19.21 13.66
C ILE A 414 5.57 -20.59 13.40
N LYS A 415 4.85 -21.67 13.76
CA LYS A 415 5.30 -23.05 13.51
C LYS A 415 5.36 -23.44 12.03
N ALA A 416 4.54 -22.86 11.18
CA ALA A 416 4.52 -23.16 9.74
C ALA A 416 5.81 -22.75 9.00
N GLY A 417 6.67 -21.94 9.61
CA GLY A 417 7.93 -21.45 9.02
C GLY A 417 9.19 -22.22 9.43
N ASN A 418 9.07 -23.14 10.37
CA ASN A 418 10.15 -24.01 10.84
C ASN A 418 10.03 -25.39 10.17
#